data_c9bed636b4b6fb1bc6f4713f958a7d45
#
_entry.id   c9bed636b4b6fb1bc6f4713f958a7d45
#
_cell.length_a   1.000
_cell.length_b   1.000
_cell.length_c   1.000
_cell.angle_alpha   90.00
_cell.angle_beta   90.00
_cell.angle_gamma   90.00
#
_symmetry.space_group_name_H-M   'P 1'
#
loop_
_entity.id
_entity.type
_entity.pdbx_description
1 polymer ?
#
loop_
_entity_poly.entity_id
_entity_poly.type
_entity_poly.pdbx_seq_one_letter_code
_entity_poly.pdbx_strand_id
1 'polypeptide(L)'
;PNLPLKPHYLYDTNVIILTLFPGIQENMISNILHTPGLRAVVLKTYGSGNAPQKPWFIELLRDATSRGIIIVNISQCSTGTVEMGRYETGLHLLDAGVISGYDSTVESVLTKLMFLLGHGKSEKEIRYQMSIPVAGEFTKS
;
A
#
# COMPACT_ATOMS: atom_id res chain seq x y z
N PRO A 1 -1.62 36.09 8.04
CA PRO A 1 -1.57 35.42 7.94
C PRO A 1 -1.54 34.45 7.76
N ASN A 2 -1.60 34.33 7.69
CA ASN A 2 -1.55 33.60 7.57
C ASN A 2 -1.43 32.65 7.62
N LEU A 3 -1.44 32.30 7.78
CA LEU A 3 -1.33 31.56 7.83
C LEU A 3 -1.26 30.56 7.81
N PRO A 4 -1.41 30.45 7.97
CA PRO A 4 -1.16 29.60 8.05
C PRO A 4 -0.98 28.42 8.07
N LEU A 5 -0.90 27.95 8.28
CA LEU A 5 -0.78 26.90 8.51
C LEU A 5 -1.67 26.18 7.90
N LYS A 6 -1.71 25.88 6.90
CA LYS A 6 -2.55 25.06 6.30
C LYS A 6 -2.15 23.70 6.62
N PRO A 7 -2.96 22.92 7.27
CA PRO A 7 -2.59 21.55 7.64
C PRO A 7 -2.24 20.71 6.45
N HIS A 8 -2.79 21.02 5.28
CA HIS A 8 -2.48 20.19 4.14
C HIS A 8 -1.03 20.33 3.69
N TYR A 9 -0.30 21.28 4.19
CA TYR A 9 1.12 21.35 3.88
C TYR A 9 1.82 20.16 4.51
N LEU A 10 1.19 19.51 5.49
CA LEU A 10 1.82 18.39 6.16
C LEU A 10 1.48 17.06 5.50
N TYR A 11 0.82 17.10 4.36
CA TYR A 11 0.44 15.88 3.65
C TYR A 11 1.07 15.86 2.28
N ASP A 12 1.57 14.68 1.89
CA ASP A 12 2.08 14.48 0.55
C ASP A 12 1.07 13.60 -0.15
N THR A 13 0.46 14.09 -1.20
CA THR A 13 -0.60 13.38 -1.87
C THR A 13 -0.13 12.62 -3.10
N ASN A 14 1.17 12.37 -3.23
CA ASN A 14 1.68 11.58 -4.34
C ASN A 14 1.52 10.09 -4.05
N VAL A 15 0.29 9.70 -3.81
CA VAL A 15 -0.09 8.34 -3.45
C VAL A 15 -1.21 7.90 -4.37
N ILE A 16 -1.17 6.67 -4.81
CA ILE A 16 -2.19 6.12 -5.69
C ILE A 16 -2.84 4.92 -5.03
N ILE A 17 -4.12 4.76 -5.25
CA ILE A 17 -4.85 3.56 -4.84
C ILE A 17 -4.95 2.68 -6.08
N LEU A 18 -4.36 1.50 -6.01
CA LEU A 18 -4.39 0.58 -7.14
C LEU A 18 -5.30 -0.59 -6.79
N THR A 19 -6.47 -0.60 -7.39
CA THR A 19 -7.43 -1.66 -7.15
C THR A 19 -7.24 -2.73 -8.20
N LEU A 20 -6.89 -3.92 -7.77
CA LEU A 20 -6.65 -5.02 -8.68
C LEU A 20 -7.97 -5.68 -9.05
N PHE A 21 -8.02 -6.27 -10.21
CA PHE A 21 -9.17 -7.05 -10.64
C PHE A 21 -8.66 -8.15 -11.57
N PRO A 22 -9.42 -9.24 -11.70
CA PRO A 22 -8.98 -10.34 -12.57
C PRO A 22 -8.88 -9.85 -14.01
N GLY A 23 -7.74 -10.12 -14.63
CA GLY A 23 -7.53 -9.69 -16.01
C GLY A 23 -6.82 -8.36 -16.16
N ILE A 24 -6.44 -7.71 -15.04
CA ILE A 24 -5.73 -6.44 -15.14
C ILE A 24 -4.42 -6.67 -15.91
N GLN A 25 -4.08 -5.75 -16.79
CA GLN A 25 -2.96 -5.92 -17.70
C GLN A 25 -1.65 -5.44 -17.12
N GLU A 26 -0.58 -6.12 -17.51
CA GLU A 26 0.75 -5.80 -17.03
C GLU A 26 1.12 -4.36 -17.34
N ASN A 27 0.88 -3.91 -18.57
CA ASN A 27 1.29 -2.56 -18.96
C ASN A 27 0.56 -1.49 -18.18
N MET A 28 -0.68 -1.76 -17.75
CA MET A 28 -1.42 -0.79 -16.96
C MET A 28 -0.76 -0.62 -15.59
N ILE A 29 -0.43 -1.74 -14.95
CA ILE A 29 0.21 -1.68 -13.65
C ILE A 29 1.61 -1.06 -13.77
N SER A 30 2.34 -1.43 -14.80
CA SER A 30 3.67 -0.89 -15.00
C SER A 30 3.63 0.63 -15.15
N ASN A 31 2.69 1.13 -15.94
CA ASN A 31 2.57 2.55 -16.15
C ASN A 31 2.23 3.28 -14.84
N ILE A 32 1.35 2.69 -14.04
CA ILE A 32 0.99 3.30 -12.77
C ILE A 32 2.19 3.37 -11.84
N LEU A 33 2.94 2.28 -11.76
CA LEU A 33 4.09 2.23 -10.85
C LEU A 33 5.26 3.09 -11.33
N HIS A 34 5.23 3.54 -12.58
CA HIS A 34 6.25 4.43 -13.10
C HIS A 34 5.75 5.86 -13.23
N THR A 35 4.64 6.19 -12.58
CA THR A 35 4.14 7.56 -12.57
C THR A 35 5.19 8.48 -11.96
N PRO A 36 5.57 9.55 -12.65
CA PRO A 36 6.58 10.45 -12.12
C PRO A 36 6.15 11.04 -10.78
N GLY A 37 7.03 11.01 -9.82
CA GLY A 37 6.75 11.58 -8.50
C GLY A 37 5.97 10.70 -7.56
N LEU A 38 5.60 9.50 -7.99
CA LEU A 38 4.84 8.62 -7.12
C LEU A 38 5.66 8.23 -5.90
N ARG A 39 5.06 8.37 -4.72
CA ARG A 39 5.73 8.06 -3.47
C ARG A 39 5.22 6.78 -2.82
N ALA A 40 3.94 6.50 -2.95
CA ALA A 40 3.37 5.34 -2.28
C ALA A 40 2.14 4.82 -3.04
N VAL A 41 1.80 3.56 -2.79
CA VAL A 41 0.65 2.91 -3.41
C VAL A 41 -0.11 2.13 -2.36
N VAL A 42 -1.41 2.30 -2.33
CA VAL A 42 -2.27 1.43 -1.54
C VAL A 42 -2.81 0.39 -2.51
N LEU A 43 -2.37 -0.83 -2.33
CA LEU A 43 -2.72 -1.93 -3.23
C LEU A 43 -3.93 -2.67 -2.67
N LYS A 44 -5.00 -2.72 -3.43
CA LYS A 44 -6.21 -3.43 -3.00
C LYS A 44 -6.31 -4.73 -3.77
N THR A 45 -6.10 -5.83 -3.08
CA THR A 45 -6.19 -7.15 -3.69
C THR A 45 -7.66 -7.56 -3.74
N TYR A 46 -8.00 -8.46 -4.66
CA TYR A 46 -9.40 -8.84 -4.85
C TYR A 46 -9.73 -10.16 -4.16
N GLY A 47 -11.04 -10.40 -4.04
CA GLY A 47 -11.52 -11.59 -3.39
C GLY A 47 -11.02 -11.66 -1.96
N SER A 48 -10.52 -12.78 -1.56
CA SER A 48 -10.02 -12.96 -0.22
C SER A 48 -8.54 -12.64 -0.12
N GLY A 49 -8.11 -11.60 -0.81
CA GLY A 49 -6.73 -11.18 -0.76
C GLY A 49 -5.92 -11.64 -1.95
N ASN A 50 -6.60 -12.04 -3.02
CA ASN A 50 -5.90 -12.54 -4.18
C ASN A 50 -5.39 -11.41 -5.06
N ALA A 51 -4.42 -11.73 -5.87
CA ALA A 51 -3.80 -10.81 -6.80
C ALA A 51 -3.32 -11.64 -7.98
N PRO A 52 -2.89 -11.01 -9.07
CA PRO A 52 -2.35 -11.77 -10.17
C PRO A 52 -1.22 -12.68 -9.69
N GLN A 53 -1.29 -13.93 -10.12
CA GLN A 53 -0.26 -14.91 -9.72
C GLN A 53 0.84 -15.00 -10.74
N LYS A 54 1.02 -13.97 -11.53
CA LYS A 54 2.01 -13.98 -12.59
C LYS A 54 3.33 -13.45 -12.09
N PRO A 55 4.44 -14.02 -12.55
CA PRO A 55 5.75 -13.53 -12.13
C PRO A 55 5.95 -12.04 -12.43
N TRP A 56 5.38 -11.55 -13.55
CA TRP A 56 5.57 -10.15 -13.90
C TRP A 56 4.98 -9.20 -12.85
N PHE A 57 3.92 -9.64 -12.18
CA PHE A 57 3.27 -8.80 -11.17
C PHE A 57 4.21 -8.59 -9.99
N ILE A 58 4.75 -9.68 -9.47
CA ILE A 58 5.66 -9.61 -8.33
C ILE A 58 6.93 -8.83 -8.70
N GLU A 59 7.42 -9.03 -9.92
CA GLU A 59 8.62 -8.31 -10.35
C GLU A 59 8.38 -6.80 -10.44
N LEU A 60 7.21 -6.40 -10.92
CA LEU A 60 6.89 -4.98 -10.98
C LEU A 60 6.83 -4.38 -9.58
N LEU A 61 6.24 -5.10 -8.63
CA LEU A 61 6.17 -4.60 -7.26
C LEU A 61 7.56 -4.54 -6.64
N ARG A 62 8.38 -5.56 -6.89
CA ARG A 62 9.72 -5.59 -6.34
C ARG A 62 10.55 -4.42 -6.90
N ASP A 63 10.38 -4.15 -8.18
CA ASP A 63 11.07 -3.03 -8.79
C ASP A 63 10.64 -1.72 -8.16
N ALA A 64 9.35 -1.55 -7.96
CA ALA A 64 8.83 -0.31 -7.38
C ALA A 64 9.34 -0.11 -5.95
N THR A 65 9.30 -1.17 -5.13
CA THR A 65 9.79 -1.03 -3.76
C THR A 65 11.29 -0.78 -3.73
N SER A 66 12.03 -1.33 -4.70
CA SER A 66 13.47 -1.09 -4.74
C SER A 66 13.78 0.35 -5.10
N ARG A 67 12.85 1.04 -5.75
CA ARG A 67 13.03 2.44 -6.08
C ARG A 67 12.55 3.35 -4.96
N GLY A 68 12.14 2.78 -3.83
CA GLY A 68 11.72 3.58 -2.68
C GLY A 68 10.23 3.84 -2.59
N ILE A 69 9.42 3.27 -3.47
CA ILE A 69 7.98 3.45 -3.39
C ILE A 69 7.44 2.56 -2.28
N ILE A 70 6.64 3.14 -1.39
CA ILE A 70 6.05 2.38 -0.29
C ILE A 70 4.75 1.77 -0.81
N ILE A 71 4.61 0.46 -0.72
CA ILE A 71 3.40 -0.22 -1.16
C ILE A 71 2.78 -0.93 0.03
N VAL A 72 1.53 -0.59 0.32
CA VAL A 72 0.80 -1.21 1.43
C VAL A 72 -0.37 -1.96 0.84
N ASN A 73 -0.48 -3.23 1.17
CA ASN A 73 -1.53 -4.09 0.64
C ASN A 73 -2.69 -4.20 1.62
N ILE A 74 -3.90 -4.01 1.12
CA ILE A 74 -5.09 -4.28 1.90
C ILE A 74 -6.00 -5.13 1.04
N SER A 75 -6.86 -5.89 1.69
CA SER A 75 -7.78 -6.76 0.96
C SER A 75 -9.06 -6.02 0.67
N GLN A 76 -9.67 -6.29 -0.46
CA GLN A 76 -10.96 -5.73 -0.79
C GLN A 76 -12.07 -6.49 -0.06
N CYS A 77 -11.76 -7.67 0.44
CA CYS A 77 -12.73 -8.48 1.13
C CYS A 77 -12.55 -8.31 2.62
N SER A 78 -13.60 -7.95 3.32
CA SER A 78 -13.49 -7.69 4.74
C SER A 78 -13.66 -8.92 5.61
N THR A 79 -13.97 -10.07 5.02
CA THR A 79 -14.13 -11.25 5.85
C THR A 79 -12.76 -11.66 6.36
N GLY A 80 -12.71 -12.26 7.46
CA GLY A 80 -11.45 -12.68 8.01
C GLY A 80 -10.99 -14.05 7.57
N THR A 81 -11.67 -14.65 6.59
CA THR A 81 -11.32 -16.00 6.18
C THR A 81 -9.97 -16.04 5.48
N VAL A 82 -9.10 -16.90 5.94
CA VAL A 82 -7.79 -17.06 5.34
C VAL A 82 -7.83 -18.32 4.50
N GLU A 83 -7.46 -18.20 3.24
CA GLU A 83 -7.42 -19.35 2.35
C GLU A 83 -6.01 -19.59 1.90
N MET A 84 -5.76 -20.79 1.40
CA MET A 84 -4.42 -21.14 0.99
C MET A 84 -3.86 -20.19 -0.03
N GLY A 85 -4.62 -19.90 -1.07
CA GLY A 85 -4.13 -19.00 -2.11
C GLY A 85 -3.84 -17.62 -1.60
N ARG A 86 -4.66 -17.16 -0.66
CA ARG A 86 -4.46 -15.86 -0.08
C ARG A 86 -3.16 -15.82 0.72
N TYR A 87 -2.91 -16.90 1.45
CA TYR A 87 -1.70 -16.97 2.27
C TYR A 87 -0.45 -16.94 1.38
N GLU A 88 -0.47 -17.74 0.31
CA GLU A 88 0.65 -17.76 -0.60
C GLU A 88 0.86 -16.40 -1.25
N THR A 89 -0.22 -15.77 -1.68
CA THR A 89 -0.13 -14.46 -2.29
C THR A 89 0.50 -13.47 -1.30
N GLY A 90 0.08 -13.55 -0.04
CA GLY A 90 0.64 -12.67 0.97
C GLY A 90 2.14 -12.84 1.15
N LEU A 91 2.60 -14.09 1.10
CA LEU A 91 4.04 -14.33 1.23
C LEU A 91 4.80 -13.75 0.05
N HIS A 92 4.27 -13.90 -1.17
CA HIS A 92 4.94 -13.35 -2.34
C HIS A 92 4.98 -11.83 -2.28
N LEU A 93 3.91 -11.22 -1.80
CA LEU A 93 3.88 -9.76 -1.69
C LEU A 93 4.89 -9.28 -0.66
N LEU A 94 4.98 -9.95 0.48
CA LEU A 94 5.95 -9.58 1.49
C LEU A 94 7.36 -9.72 0.95
N ASP A 95 7.61 -10.77 0.19
CA ASP A 95 8.93 -10.99 -0.38
C ASP A 95 9.29 -9.90 -1.38
N ALA A 96 8.30 -9.30 -2.01
CA ALA A 96 8.54 -8.21 -2.94
C ALA A 96 8.68 -6.86 -2.24
N GLY A 97 8.59 -6.83 -0.92
CA GLY A 97 8.74 -5.59 -0.17
C GLY A 97 7.44 -4.87 0.13
N VAL A 98 6.31 -5.52 -0.12
CA VAL A 98 5.00 -4.92 0.13
C VAL A 98 4.64 -5.08 1.60
N ILE A 99 4.10 -4.04 2.21
CA ILE A 99 3.73 -4.04 3.60
C ILE A 99 2.27 -4.46 3.73
N SER A 100 1.96 -5.29 4.71
CA SER A 100 0.58 -5.68 4.94
C SER A 100 -0.14 -4.60 5.72
N GLY A 101 -1.30 -4.19 5.24
CA GLY A 101 -2.13 -3.22 5.95
C GLY A 101 -3.13 -3.89 6.88
N TYR A 102 -3.09 -5.20 6.97
CA TYR A 102 -3.96 -5.97 7.86
C TYR A 102 -5.44 -5.66 7.54
N ASP A 103 -6.22 -5.34 8.54
CA ASP A 103 -7.63 -5.05 8.37
C ASP A 103 -7.91 -3.58 8.18
N SER A 104 -6.90 -2.79 7.93
CA SER A 104 -7.07 -1.35 7.83
C SER A 104 -7.94 -0.98 6.65
N THR A 105 -8.62 0.14 6.76
CA THR A 105 -9.40 0.64 5.65
C THR A 105 -8.49 1.43 4.71
N VAL A 106 -8.95 1.63 3.48
CA VAL A 106 -8.22 2.45 2.53
C VAL A 106 -8.00 3.83 3.12
N GLU A 107 -9.02 4.40 3.73
CA GLU A 107 -8.93 5.75 4.24
C GLU A 107 -7.86 5.88 5.33
N SER A 108 -7.80 4.94 6.25
CA SER A 108 -6.83 5.05 7.33
C SER A 108 -5.41 4.84 6.82
N VAL A 109 -5.21 3.90 5.89
CA VAL A 109 -3.90 3.66 5.34
C VAL A 109 -3.45 4.85 4.51
N LEU A 110 -4.35 5.37 3.68
CA LEU A 110 -4.05 6.48 2.81
C LEU A 110 -3.67 7.72 3.63
N THR A 111 -4.48 8.03 4.65
CA THR A 111 -4.23 9.19 5.48
C THR A 111 -2.89 9.08 6.21
N LYS A 112 -2.62 7.90 6.74
CA LYS A 112 -1.37 7.69 7.47
C LYS A 112 -0.16 7.84 6.54
N LEU A 113 -0.25 7.29 5.32
CA LEU A 113 0.84 7.41 4.36
C LEU A 113 1.08 8.88 4.00
N MET A 114 0.02 9.60 3.69
CA MET A 114 0.17 10.99 3.29
C MET A 114 0.76 11.83 4.41
N PHE A 115 0.36 11.53 5.64
CA PHE A 115 0.87 12.25 6.80
C PHE A 115 2.36 11.97 6.99
N LEU A 116 2.75 10.71 6.96
CA LEU A 116 4.15 10.34 7.18
C LEU A 116 5.04 10.89 6.07
N LEU A 117 4.58 10.79 4.83
CA LEU A 117 5.34 11.32 3.71
C LEU A 117 5.45 12.84 3.80
N GLY A 118 4.36 13.50 4.17
CA GLY A 118 4.35 14.96 4.25
C GLY A 118 5.21 15.50 5.38
N HIS A 119 5.45 14.67 6.40
CA HIS A 119 6.28 15.08 7.52
C HIS A 119 7.74 14.73 7.31
N GLY A 120 8.10 14.34 6.10
CA GLY A 120 9.50 14.10 5.78
C GLY A 120 10.13 12.89 6.43
N LYS A 121 9.31 11.93 6.82
CA LYS A 121 9.85 10.72 7.43
C LYS A 121 10.64 9.93 6.39
N SER A 122 11.67 9.24 6.83
CA SER A 122 12.48 8.45 5.91
C SER A 122 11.69 7.22 5.46
N GLU A 123 12.13 6.62 4.39
CA GLU A 123 11.51 5.41 3.90
C GLU A 123 11.49 4.35 4.99
N LYS A 124 12.59 4.20 5.71
CA LYS A 124 12.69 3.20 6.75
C LYS A 124 11.67 3.48 7.85
N GLU A 125 11.53 4.72 8.25
CA GLU A 125 10.58 5.09 9.30
C GLU A 125 9.15 4.84 8.83
N ILE A 126 8.84 5.19 7.59
CA ILE A 126 7.51 4.99 7.06
C ILE A 126 7.18 3.52 7.01
N ARG A 127 8.13 2.70 6.52
CA ARG A 127 7.90 1.26 6.46
C ARG A 127 7.63 0.69 7.85
N TYR A 128 8.37 1.17 8.84
CA TYR A 128 8.17 0.69 10.20
C TYR A 128 6.77 1.09 10.68
N GLN A 129 6.41 2.35 10.52
CA GLN A 129 5.12 2.83 11.00
C GLN A 129 3.95 2.16 10.28
N MET A 130 4.10 1.90 8.99
CA MET A 130 3.03 1.27 8.24
C MET A 130 2.92 -0.21 8.53
N SER A 131 3.96 -0.82 9.10
CA SER A 131 3.89 -2.23 9.42
C SER A 131 3.21 -2.48 10.75
N ILE A 132 2.91 -1.43 11.51
CA ILE A 132 2.20 -1.56 12.76
C ILE A 132 0.72 -1.51 12.44
N PRO A 133 -0.06 -2.47 12.89
CA PRO A 133 -1.49 -2.48 12.54
C PRO A 133 -2.16 -1.21 13.02
N VAL A 134 -2.83 -0.53 12.12
CA VAL A 134 -3.58 0.64 12.49
C VAL A 134 -4.64 0.26 13.50
N ALA A 135 -5.30 -0.85 13.24
CA ALA A 135 -6.34 -1.27 14.14
C ALA A 135 -5.82 -1.63 15.49
N GLY A 136 -4.55 -1.97 15.56
CA GLY A 136 -4.01 -2.31 16.83
C GLY A 136 -4.11 -1.18 17.77
N GLU A 137 -4.18 -0.01 17.22
CA GLU A 137 -4.27 1.13 18.04
C GLU A 137 -5.60 1.19 18.67
N PHE A 138 -6.59 0.62 18.05
CA PHE A 138 -7.81 0.64 18.68
C PHE A 138 -8.08 -0.66 19.22
N THR A 139 -7.42 -1.62 18.81
CA THR A 139 -7.80 -2.83 19.34
C THR A 139 -7.49 -2.88 20.64
N LYS A 140 -6.80 -2.18 20.97
CA LYS A 140 -6.53 -2.23 22.15
C LYS A 140 -7.60 -2.22 22.70
N SER A 141 -8.26 -2.04 22.08
CA SER A 141 -9.37 -2.03 22.66
C SER A 141 -9.74 -3.00 23.34
#